data_4845775a3ae2a0719791754edb9446f2
#
_entry.id   4845775a3ae2a0719791754edb9446f2
#
_cell.length_a   1.000
_cell.length_b   1.000
_cell.length_c   1.000
_cell.angle_alpha   90.00
_cell.angle_beta   90.00
_cell.angle_gamma   90.00
#
_symmetry.space_group_name_H-M   'P 1'
#
loop_
_entity.id
_entity.type
_entity.pdbx_description
1 polymer ?
#
loop_
_entity_poly.entity_id
_entity_poly.type
_entity_poly.pdbx_seq_one_letter_code
_entity_poly.pdbx_strand_id
1 'polypeptide(L)'
;MSILALEQELQQMMGQGQMLEAFDKFYADNVVMVEATGEVREGKAYNREFEVKWLESLEEAHGGGINAMAANEDTGHTCTESWGDFTFKGGHRMKMEEVSVKKWENGQIIHERFYYNAAGMEG
;
A
#
# COMPACT_ATOMS: atom_id res chain seq x y z
N MET A 1 -12.46 -17.09 4.23
CA MET A 1 -12.01 -15.96 5.07
C MET A 1 -12.50 -14.67 4.44
N SER A 2 -13.00 -13.76 5.24
CA SER A 2 -13.49 -12.47 4.72
C SER A 2 -12.34 -11.61 4.19
N ILE A 3 -12.64 -10.73 3.24
CA ILE A 3 -11.60 -9.80 2.74
C ILE A 3 -11.20 -8.80 3.82
N LEU A 4 -12.09 -8.47 4.76
CA LEU A 4 -11.72 -7.63 5.89
C LEU A 4 -10.63 -8.31 6.73
N ALA A 5 -10.77 -9.61 7.00
CA ALA A 5 -9.75 -10.36 7.75
C ALA A 5 -8.42 -10.42 6.98
N LEU A 6 -8.47 -10.56 5.65
CA LEU A 6 -7.27 -10.55 4.82
C LEU A 6 -6.60 -9.17 4.84
N GLU A 7 -7.39 -8.10 4.77
CA GLU A 7 -6.85 -6.73 4.85
C GLU A 7 -6.21 -6.48 6.22
N GLN A 8 -6.83 -6.96 7.29
CA GLN A 8 -6.28 -6.84 8.64
C GLN A 8 -4.93 -7.56 8.77
N GLU A 9 -4.83 -8.76 8.21
CA GLU A 9 -3.58 -9.51 8.20
C GLU A 9 -2.49 -8.81 7.40
N LEU A 10 -2.84 -8.28 6.22
CA LEU A 10 -1.93 -7.51 5.39
C LEU A 10 -1.36 -6.31 6.16
N GLN A 11 -2.23 -5.53 6.78
CA GLN A 11 -1.82 -4.34 7.53
C GLN A 11 -0.97 -4.70 8.76
N GLN A 12 -1.29 -5.80 9.43
CA GLN A 12 -0.50 -6.29 10.55
C GLN A 12 0.92 -6.64 10.11
N MET A 13 1.06 -7.35 8.99
CA MET A 13 2.38 -7.69 8.45
C MET A 13 3.17 -6.44 8.08
N MET A 14 2.52 -5.47 7.45
CA MET A 14 3.17 -4.19 7.10
C MET A 14 3.64 -3.44 8.34
N GLY A 15 2.83 -3.42 9.39
CA GLY A 15 3.19 -2.79 10.66
C GLY A 15 4.34 -3.47 11.39
N GLN A 16 4.63 -4.73 11.07
CA GLN A 16 5.74 -5.51 11.62
C GLN A 16 7.01 -5.44 10.76
N GLY A 17 7.02 -4.58 9.74
CA GLY A 17 8.17 -4.44 8.85
C GLY A 17 8.25 -5.53 7.77
N GLN A 18 7.16 -6.25 7.54
CA GLN A 18 7.10 -7.35 6.57
C GLN A 18 6.40 -6.94 5.28
N MET A 19 6.74 -5.76 4.76
CA MET A 19 6.06 -5.20 3.58
C MET A 19 6.21 -6.08 2.33
N LEU A 20 7.42 -6.57 2.04
CA LEU A 20 7.64 -7.40 0.87
C LEU A 20 7.01 -8.78 1.02
N GLU A 21 7.06 -9.37 2.22
CA GLU A 21 6.41 -10.64 2.51
C GLU A 21 4.90 -10.52 2.34
N ALA A 22 4.31 -9.42 2.81
CA ALA A 22 2.88 -9.16 2.64
C ALA A 22 2.52 -8.97 1.16
N PHE A 23 3.36 -8.25 0.43
CA PHE A 23 3.18 -8.07 -1.01
C PHE A 23 3.19 -9.42 -1.73
N ASP A 24 4.18 -10.25 -1.43
CA ASP A 24 4.30 -11.56 -2.06
C ASP A 24 3.11 -12.46 -1.75
N LYS A 25 2.56 -12.37 -0.55
CA LYS A 25 1.44 -13.21 -0.12
C LYS A 25 0.10 -12.80 -0.74
N PHE A 26 -0.19 -11.51 -0.78
CA PHE A 26 -1.55 -11.03 -1.06
C PHE A 26 -1.76 -10.46 -2.47
N TYR A 27 -0.72 -10.09 -3.19
CA TYR A 27 -0.89 -9.44 -4.48
C TYR A 27 -0.84 -10.45 -5.63
N ALA A 28 -1.82 -10.36 -6.53
CA ALA A 28 -1.92 -11.25 -7.69
C ALA A 28 -0.87 -10.92 -8.74
N ASP A 29 -0.53 -11.91 -9.58
CA ASP A 29 0.46 -11.72 -10.65
C ASP A 29 0.06 -10.62 -11.63
N ASN A 30 -1.23 -10.44 -11.86
CA ASN A 30 -1.77 -9.45 -12.79
C ASN A 30 -2.23 -8.15 -12.10
N VAL A 31 -1.79 -7.89 -10.89
CA VAL A 31 -2.22 -6.71 -10.14
C VAL A 31 -1.92 -5.41 -10.91
N VAL A 32 -2.86 -4.48 -10.82
CA VAL A 32 -2.68 -3.10 -11.33
C VAL A 32 -2.72 -2.16 -10.15
N MET A 33 -1.72 -1.30 -10.04
CA MET A 33 -1.63 -0.30 -8.98
C MET A 33 -1.65 1.09 -9.60
N VAL A 34 -2.48 1.98 -9.03
CA VAL A 34 -2.69 3.34 -9.53
C VAL A 34 -2.35 4.35 -8.44
N GLU A 35 -1.41 5.23 -8.72
CA GLU A 35 -1.02 6.30 -7.79
C GLU A 35 -1.98 7.49 -7.84
N ALA A 36 -1.96 8.31 -6.79
CA ALA A 36 -2.78 9.54 -6.75
C ALA A 36 -2.42 10.53 -7.86
N THR A 37 -1.22 10.43 -8.42
CA THR A 37 -0.77 11.21 -9.56
C THR A 37 -1.40 10.76 -10.88
N GLY A 38 -2.05 9.59 -10.89
CA GLY A 38 -2.60 8.97 -12.09
C GLY A 38 -1.66 7.97 -12.75
N GLU A 39 -0.44 7.81 -12.25
CA GLU A 39 0.49 6.80 -12.75
C GLU A 39 -0.08 5.40 -12.56
N VAL A 40 -0.03 4.58 -13.60
CA VAL A 40 -0.53 3.20 -13.59
C VAL A 40 0.66 2.25 -13.74
N ARG A 41 0.75 1.27 -12.83
CA ARG A 41 1.78 0.25 -12.87
C ARG A 41 1.12 -1.12 -12.95
N GLU A 42 1.44 -1.87 -14.00
CA GLU A 42 0.84 -3.18 -14.26
C GLU A 42 1.82 -4.31 -13.94
N GLY A 43 1.28 -5.36 -13.29
CA GLY A 43 2.00 -6.59 -13.02
C GLY A 43 2.70 -6.63 -11.67
N LYS A 44 2.71 -7.84 -11.08
CA LYS A 44 3.30 -8.04 -9.74
C LYS A 44 4.80 -7.81 -9.74
N ALA A 45 5.51 -8.33 -10.72
CA ALA A 45 6.98 -8.21 -10.76
C ALA A 45 7.42 -6.75 -10.83
N TYR A 46 6.79 -5.95 -11.69
CA TYR A 46 7.10 -4.53 -11.82
C TYR A 46 6.77 -3.77 -10.54
N ASN A 47 5.60 -4.03 -9.96
CA ASN A 47 5.19 -3.36 -8.72
C ASN A 47 6.07 -3.77 -7.54
N ARG A 48 6.51 -5.03 -7.50
CA ARG A 48 7.42 -5.48 -6.44
C ARG A 48 8.75 -4.73 -6.50
N GLU A 49 9.28 -4.55 -7.68
CA GLU A 49 10.51 -3.80 -7.89
C GLU A 49 10.34 -2.34 -7.45
N PHE A 50 9.20 -1.73 -7.73
CA PHE A 50 8.85 -0.40 -7.26
C PHE A 50 8.86 -0.33 -5.73
N GLU A 51 8.26 -1.32 -5.06
CA GLU A 51 8.24 -1.37 -3.59
C GLU A 51 9.63 -1.54 -3.00
N VAL A 52 10.46 -2.38 -3.62
CA VAL A 52 11.87 -2.55 -3.19
C VAL A 52 12.61 -1.22 -3.27
N LYS A 53 12.48 -0.49 -4.37
CA LYS A 53 13.13 0.81 -4.55
C LYS A 53 12.64 1.83 -3.54
N TRP A 54 11.34 1.82 -3.23
CA TRP A 54 10.77 2.71 -2.23
C TRP A 54 11.37 2.42 -0.85
N LEU A 55 11.45 1.15 -0.47
CA LEU A 55 12.07 0.75 0.80
C LEU A 55 13.54 1.15 0.86
N GLU A 56 14.28 0.98 -0.24
CA GLU A 56 15.69 1.38 -0.31
C GLU A 56 15.87 2.90 -0.18
N SER A 57 14.86 3.68 -0.52
CA SER A 57 14.90 5.14 -0.39
C SER A 57 14.73 5.62 1.06
N LEU A 58 14.28 4.74 1.96
CA LEU A 58 14.05 5.09 3.36
C LEU A 58 15.35 5.03 4.16
N GLU A 59 15.56 6.04 5.01
CA GLU A 59 16.62 6.05 6.01
C GLU A 59 16.07 5.58 7.35
N GLU A 60 14.89 6.08 7.74
CA GLU A 60 14.28 5.77 9.02
C GLU A 60 12.76 5.85 8.95
N ALA A 61 12.09 4.94 9.61
CA ALA A 61 10.66 4.99 9.85
C ALA A 61 10.42 5.43 11.29
N HIS A 62 9.73 6.55 11.49
CA HIS A 62 9.50 7.11 12.82
C HIS A 62 8.19 6.61 13.44
N GLY A 63 7.23 6.23 12.61
CA GLY A 63 5.96 5.73 13.07
C GLY A 63 4.98 5.53 11.93
N GLY A 64 3.84 4.95 12.24
CA GLY A 64 2.76 4.73 11.30
C GLY A 64 1.56 4.12 12.00
N GLY A 65 0.43 4.11 11.33
CA GLY A 65 -0.77 3.55 11.90
C GLY A 65 -1.94 3.53 10.92
N ILE A 66 -3.00 2.90 11.37
CA ILE A 66 -4.26 2.79 10.64
C ILE A 66 -5.29 3.67 11.36
N ASN A 67 -5.90 4.60 10.63
CA ASN A 67 -6.95 5.46 11.16
C ASN A 67 -8.34 4.86 10.98
N ALA A 68 -8.57 4.20 9.83
CA ALA A 68 -9.86 3.61 9.51
C ALA A 68 -9.69 2.48 8.50
N MET A 69 -10.57 1.49 8.60
CA MET A 69 -10.58 0.35 7.68
C MET A 69 -12.03 -0.11 7.49
N ALA A 70 -12.41 -0.38 6.25
CA ALA A 70 -13.73 -0.87 5.92
C ALA A 70 -13.66 -1.85 4.76
N ALA A 71 -14.67 -2.70 4.64
CA ALA A 71 -14.77 -3.66 3.56
C ALA A 71 -16.20 -3.75 3.04
N ASN A 72 -16.32 -3.96 1.73
CA ASN A 72 -17.57 -4.35 1.10
C ASN A 72 -17.34 -5.77 0.53
N GLU A 73 -17.85 -6.77 1.24
CA GLU A 73 -17.66 -8.17 0.85
C GLU A 73 -18.37 -8.50 -0.46
N ASP A 74 -19.49 -7.82 -0.75
CA ASP A 74 -20.26 -8.09 -1.97
C ASP A 74 -19.51 -7.66 -3.23
N THR A 75 -18.81 -6.53 -3.17
CA THR A 75 -18.05 -6.03 -4.31
C THR A 75 -16.60 -6.47 -4.29
N GLY A 76 -16.11 -6.99 -3.17
CA GLY A 76 -14.73 -7.42 -3.02
C GLY A 76 -13.75 -6.27 -2.77
N HIS A 77 -14.20 -5.14 -2.24
CA HIS A 77 -13.34 -3.98 -1.99
C HIS A 77 -13.03 -3.79 -0.51
N THR A 78 -11.78 -3.42 -0.22
CA THR A 78 -11.40 -2.88 1.09
C THR A 78 -10.88 -1.46 0.92
N CYS A 79 -11.10 -0.63 1.94
CA CYS A 79 -10.58 0.73 2.02
C CYS A 79 -9.85 0.88 3.34
N THR A 80 -8.62 1.38 3.30
CA THR A 80 -7.81 1.60 4.49
C THR A 80 -7.20 2.99 4.45
N GLU A 81 -7.48 3.78 5.50
CA GLU A 81 -6.86 5.09 5.71
C GLU A 81 -5.68 4.89 6.67
N SER A 82 -4.50 5.27 6.24
CA SER A 82 -3.27 5.03 6.99
C SER A 82 -2.36 6.25 6.95
N TRP A 83 -1.36 6.27 7.85
CA TRP A 83 -0.32 7.28 7.85
C TRP A 83 1.03 6.64 8.14
N GLY A 84 2.08 7.30 7.68
CA GLY A 84 3.45 6.92 7.98
C GLY A 84 4.32 8.16 8.08
N ASP A 85 5.31 8.12 8.94
CA ASP A 85 6.27 9.21 9.16
C ASP A 85 7.67 8.67 8.88
N PHE A 86 8.30 9.18 7.83
CA PHE A 86 9.56 8.64 7.31
C PHE A 86 10.59 9.73 7.09
N THR A 87 11.87 9.36 7.24
CA THR A 87 12.98 10.12 6.72
C THR A 87 13.56 9.35 5.55
N PHE A 88 13.66 10.00 4.40
CA PHE A 88 14.25 9.43 3.19
C PHE A 88 15.75 9.71 3.14
N LYS A 89 16.49 8.88 2.41
CA LYS A 89 17.92 9.11 2.19
C LYS A 89 18.11 10.49 1.59
N GLY A 90 19.02 11.29 2.15
CA GLY A 90 19.17 12.70 1.84
C GLY A 90 18.60 13.62 2.91
N GLY A 91 17.90 13.06 3.91
CA GLY A 91 17.46 13.79 5.10
C GLY A 91 16.06 14.38 5.04
N HIS A 92 15.33 14.20 3.94
CA HIS A 92 13.96 14.72 3.83
C HIS A 92 13.01 13.86 4.69
N ARG A 93 12.35 14.49 5.66
CA ARG A 93 11.35 13.84 6.51
C ARG A 93 9.95 14.25 6.06
N MET A 94 9.07 13.26 5.95
CA MET A 94 7.71 13.48 5.47
C MET A 94 6.73 12.59 6.22
N LYS A 95 5.61 13.19 6.67
CA LYS A 95 4.46 12.43 7.13
C LYS A 95 3.53 12.24 5.93
N MET A 96 3.25 10.98 5.60
CA MET A 96 2.41 10.61 4.48
C MET A 96 1.09 10.07 4.99
N GLU A 97 -0.02 10.59 4.44
CA GLU A 97 -1.36 10.11 4.74
C GLU A 97 -2.03 9.67 3.45
N GLU A 98 -2.64 8.49 3.46
CA GLU A 98 -3.26 7.96 2.25
C GLU A 98 -4.47 7.10 2.54
N VAL A 99 -5.33 6.97 1.52
CA VAL A 99 -6.38 5.96 1.47
C VAL A 99 -6.04 5.01 0.35
N SER A 100 -6.05 3.72 0.66
CA SER A 100 -5.84 2.64 -0.32
C SER A 100 -7.17 1.91 -0.53
N VAL A 101 -7.61 1.85 -1.78
CA VAL A 101 -8.79 1.09 -2.18
C VAL A 101 -8.30 -0.13 -2.95
N LYS A 102 -8.60 -1.32 -2.42
CA LYS A 102 -8.15 -2.59 -2.99
C LYS A 102 -9.32 -3.41 -3.47
N LYS A 103 -9.17 -4.01 -4.63
CA LYS A 103 -10.08 -5.03 -5.15
C LYS A 103 -9.46 -6.39 -4.92
N TRP A 104 -10.19 -7.25 -4.21
CA TRP A 104 -9.78 -8.62 -3.89
C TRP A 104 -10.53 -9.63 -4.75
N GLU A 105 -9.84 -10.68 -5.15
CA GLU A 105 -10.41 -11.78 -5.91
C GLU A 105 -9.65 -13.06 -5.58
N ASN A 106 -10.37 -14.09 -5.13
CA ASN A 106 -9.78 -15.37 -4.73
C ASN A 106 -8.66 -15.21 -3.69
N GLY A 107 -8.85 -14.31 -2.72
CA GLY A 107 -7.88 -14.10 -1.64
C GLY A 107 -6.66 -13.28 -2.04
N GLN A 108 -6.66 -12.68 -3.24
CA GLN A 108 -5.54 -11.87 -3.72
C GLN A 108 -6.03 -10.52 -4.23
N ILE A 109 -5.15 -9.54 -4.16
CA ILE A 109 -5.42 -8.17 -4.62
C ILE A 109 -5.13 -8.11 -6.12
N ILE A 110 -6.14 -7.72 -6.92
CA ILE A 110 -5.99 -7.58 -8.37
C ILE A 110 -5.89 -6.13 -8.80
N HIS A 111 -6.29 -5.18 -7.93
CA HIS A 111 -6.23 -3.75 -8.21
C HIS A 111 -6.10 -2.99 -6.91
N GLU A 112 -5.24 -1.96 -6.90
CA GLU A 112 -5.09 -1.06 -5.76
C GLU A 112 -4.94 0.36 -6.26
N ARG A 113 -5.74 1.28 -5.71
CA ARG A 113 -5.63 2.71 -6.03
C ARG A 113 -5.39 3.50 -4.76
N PHE A 114 -4.40 4.38 -4.83
CA PHE A 114 -4.01 5.25 -3.72
C PHE A 114 -4.58 6.64 -3.90
N TYR A 115 -5.02 7.24 -2.79
CA TYR A 115 -5.49 8.62 -2.73
C TYR A 115 -4.68 9.33 -1.65
N TYR A 116 -3.90 10.32 -2.06
CA TYR A 116 -3.12 11.16 -1.17
C TYR A 116 -2.93 12.52 -1.82
N ASN A 117 -2.46 13.49 -1.04
CA ASN A 117 -2.16 14.81 -1.61
C ASN A 117 -0.83 14.74 -2.37
N ALA A 118 -0.91 14.71 -3.69
CA ALA A 118 0.26 14.58 -4.57
C ALA A 118 0.98 15.93 -4.83
N ALA A 119 0.40 17.06 -4.41
CA ALA A 119 0.92 18.38 -4.75
C ALA A 119 2.35 18.62 -4.25
N GLY A 120 2.72 18.04 -3.10
CA GLY A 120 4.08 18.16 -2.55
C GLY A 120 5.05 17.11 -3.06
N MET A 121 4.58 16.19 -3.90
CA MET A 121 5.35 15.04 -4.38
C MET A 121 5.72 15.12 -5.86
N GLU A 122 5.26 16.15 -6.53
CA GLU A 122 5.49 16.37 -7.97
C GLU A 122 6.79 17.15 -8.24
N GLY A 123 7.65 17.17 -7.30
CA GLY A 123 8.90 17.90 -7.40
C GLY A 123 9.93 17.23 -8.23
#